data_5deaca7f2e15e6bf159a68ded122f1ba
#
_entry.id   5deaca7f2e15e6bf159a68ded122f1ba
#
_cell.length_a   1.000
_cell.length_b   1.000
_cell.length_c   1.000
_cell.angle_alpha   90.00
_cell.angle_beta   90.00
_cell.angle_gamma   90.00
#
_symmetry.space_group_name_H-M   'P 1'
#
loop_
_entity.id
_entity.type
_entity.pdbx_description
1 polymer ?
#
loop_
_entity_poly.entity_id
_entity_poly.type
_entity_poly.pdbx_seq_one_letter_code
_entity_poly.pdbx_strand_id
1 'polypeptide(L)'
;MHELSITESILNAALAHAHKANASKVTDLYLVIGALSSIVDDSVQFYWDMLSKDTLCEGSQLHFKRLNARLRCLDCNTEYELESELQPCPKCGSMNIKILSGDEFRLESIEIQ
;
A
#
# COMPACT_ATOMS: atom_id res chain seq x y z
N MET A 1 10.38 -2.60 9.77
CA MET A 1 10.99 -3.81 9.19
C MET A 1 10.27 -4.26 7.94
N HIS A 2 8.95 -4.22 7.97
CA HIS A 2 8.16 -4.62 6.80
C HIS A 2 8.35 -3.66 5.62
N GLU A 3 8.64 -2.39 5.89
CA GLU A 3 8.79 -1.37 4.84
C GLU A 3 9.93 -1.70 3.88
N LEU A 4 11.06 -2.19 4.38
CA LEU A 4 12.19 -2.49 3.52
C LEU A 4 11.89 -3.63 2.55
N SER A 5 11.42 -4.77 3.05
CA SER A 5 11.11 -5.93 2.20
C SER A 5 9.99 -5.63 1.21
N ILE A 6 8.98 -4.89 1.65
CA ILE A 6 7.86 -4.50 0.79
C ILE A 6 8.36 -3.55 -0.30
N THR A 7 9.22 -2.60 0.06
CA THR A 7 9.78 -1.66 -0.92
C THR A 7 10.62 -2.38 -1.96
N GLU A 8 11.41 -3.38 -1.55
CA GLU A 8 12.17 -4.20 -2.50
C GLU A 8 11.25 -4.96 -3.45
N SER A 9 10.14 -5.51 -2.94
CA SER A 9 9.17 -6.22 -3.78
C SER A 9 8.53 -5.30 -4.81
N ILE A 10 8.18 -4.07 -4.41
CA ILE A 10 7.62 -3.06 -5.32
C ILE A 10 8.63 -2.69 -6.39
N LEU A 11 9.89 -2.48 -6.02
CA LEU A 11 10.94 -2.15 -6.96
C LEU A 11 11.13 -3.26 -8.00
N ASN A 12 11.21 -4.51 -7.54
CA ASN A 12 11.37 -5.65 -8.44
C ASN A 12 10.20 -5.77 -9.40
N ALA A 13 8.97 -5.59 -8.94
CA ALA A 13 7.78 -5.62 -9.78
C ALA A 13 7.79 -4.49 -10.80
N ALA A 14 8.13 -3.28 -10.39
CA ALA A 14 8.19 -2.12 -11.28
C ALA A 14 9.26 -2.31 -12.37
N LEU A 15 10.44 -2.80 -11.98
CA LEU A 15 11.52 -3.06 -12.93
C LEU A 15 11.14 -4.15 -13.93
N ALA A 16 10.49 -5.22 -13.48
CA ALA A 16 10.04 -6.29 -14.36
C ALA A 16 9.04 -5.77 -15.41
N HIS A 17 8.09 -4.95 -15.01
CA HIS A 17 7.12 -4.35 -15.92
C HIS A 17 7.77 -3.36 -16.89
N ALA A 18 8.69 -2.54 -16.39
CA ALA A 18 9.40 -1.57 -17.23
C ALA A 18 10.26 -2.26 -18.28
N HIS A 19 10.99 -3.31 -17.90
CA HIS A 19 11.81 -4.07 -18.83
C HIS A 19 10.97 -4.75 -19.90
N LYS A 20 9.84 -5.32 -19.51
CA LYS A 20 8.92 -5.97 -20.44
C LYS A 20 8.35 -4.99 -21.45
N ALA A 21 8.15 -3.75 -21.05
CA ALA A 21 7.63 -2.68 -21.91
C ALA A 21 8.74 -1.95 -22.67
N ASN A 22 9.99 -2.35 -22.52
CA ASN A 22 11.16 -1.69 -23.12
C ASN A 22 11.25 -0.21 -22.73
N ALA A 23 10.87 0.12 -21.51
CA ALA A 23 10.94 1.49 -21.01
C ALA A 23 12.39 1.90 -20.75
N SER A 24 12.68 3.18 -20.96
CA SER A 24 13.99 3.74 -20.61
C SER A 24 14.01 4.28 -19.18
N LYS A 25 12.83 4.57 -18.61
CA LYS A 25 12.71 5.16 -17.28
C LYS A 25 11.31 4.94 -16.71
N VAL A 26 11.25 4.76 -15.39
CA VAL A 26 9.99 4.81 -14.63
C VAL A 26 9.95 6.17 -13.92
N THR A 27 8.90 6.93 -14.13
CA THR A 27 8.76 8.28 -13.56
C THR A 27 7.90 8.33 -12.34
N ASP A 28 6.83 7.54 -12.30
CA ASP A 28 5.86 7.55 -11.20
C ASP A 28 5.34 6.15 -10.92
N LEU A 29 5.06 5.89 -9.65
CA LEU A 29 4.44 4.65 -9.20
C LEU A 29 3.24 4.98 -8.35
N TYR A 30 2.16 4.24 -8.56
CA TYR A 30 0.90 4.43 -7.82
C TYR A 30 0.66 3.22 -6.94
N LEU A 31 0.61 3.46 -5.64
CA LEU A 31 0.51 2.43 -4.60
C LEU A 31 -0.80 2.58 -3.85
N VAL A 32 -1.37 1.45 -3.45
CA VAL A 32 -2.59 1.43 -2.63
C VAL A 32 -2.23 0.90 -1.26
N ILE A 33 -2.60 1.65 -0.23
CA ILE A 33 -2.37 1.30 1.17
C ILE A 33 -3.71 1.30 1.90
N GLY A 34 -4.03 0.21 2.59
CA GLY A 34 -5.22 0.15 3.44
C GLY A 34 -5.02 0.94 4.74
N ALA A 35 -6.12 1.47 5.26
CA ALA A 35 -6.11 2.30 6.48
C ALA A 35 -5.56 1.56 7.70
N LEU A 36 -5.69 0.23 7.74
CA LEU A 36 -5.20 -0.59 8.85
C LEU A 36 -3.78 -1.13 8.62
N SER A 37 -3.16 -0.81 7.48
CA SER A 37 -1.78 -1.21 7.22
C SER A 37 -0.84 -0.46 8.15
N SER A 38 0.14 -1.17 8.71
CA SER A 38 1.15 -0.57 9.57
C SER A 38 2.28 0.10 8.77
N ILE A 39 2.18 0.08 7.43
CA ILE A 39 3.20 0.65 6.55
C ILE A 39 3.15 2.18 6.63
N VAL A 40 4.30 2.80 6.79
CA VAL A 40 4.44 4.26 6.89
C VAL A 40 4.98 4.80 5.57
N ASP A 41 4.23 5.73 4.95
CA ASP A 41 4.53 6.28 3.62
C ASP A 41 5.95 6.86 3.55
N ASP A 42 6.34 7.65 4.55
CA ASP A 42 7.66 8.31 4.56
C ASP A 42 8.80 7.29 4.64
N SER A 43 8.59 6.19 5.37
CA SER A 43 9.57 5.12 5.45
C SER A 43 9.75 4.43 4.11
N VAL A 44 8.63 4.18 3.40
CA VAL A 44 8.67 3.56 2.08
C VAL A 44 9.41 4.47 1.11
N GLN A 45 9.09 5.78 1.10
CA GLN A 45 9.77 6.73 0.21
C GLN A 45 11.26 6.81 0.52
N PHE A 46 11.64 6.78 1.80
CA PHE A 46 13.05 6.79 2.22
C PHE A 46 13.81 5.60 1.65
N TYR A 47 13.27 4.39 1.83
CA TYR A 47 13.91 3.19 1.30
C TYR A 47 13.88 3.16 -0.22
N TRP A 48 12.81 3.68 -0.83
CA TRP A 48 12.69 3.75 -2.28
C TRP A 48 13.82 4.59 -2.89
N ASP A 49 14.05 5.77 -2.34
CA ASP A 49 15.10 6.67 -2.83
C ASP A 49 16.48 6.01 -2.79
N MET A 50 16.70 5.17 -1.79
CA MET A 50 17.95 4.46 -1.61
C MET A 50 18.06 3.24 -2.53
N LEU A 51 17.01 2.41 -2.57
CA LEU A 51 17.02 1.15 -3.31
C LEU A 51 16.90 1.33 -4.82
N SER A 52 16.22 2.37 -5.27
CA SER A 52 16.00 2.62 -6.70
C SER A 52 17.21 3.24 -7.39
N LYS A 53 18.19 3.66 -6.63
CA LYS A 53 19.40 4.30 -7.17
C LYS A 53 20.11 3.36 -8.17
N ASP A 54 20.52 3.93 -9.29
CA ASP A 54 21.17 3.21 -10.39
C ASP A 54 20.25 2.20 -11.11
N THR A 55 18.93 2.35 -10.97
CA THR A 55 17.95 1.54 -11.69
C THR A 55 17.07 2.45 -12.56
N LEU A 56 16.20 1.84 -13.39
CA LEU A 56 15.25 2.60 -14.20
C LEU A 56 14.26 3.41 -13.34
N CYS A 57 14.14 3.09 -12.07
CA CYS A 57 13.23 3.77 -11.15
C CYS A 57 13.88 4.91 -10.39
N GLU A 58 15.16 5.17 -10.60
CA GLU A 58 15.86 6.25 -9.88
C GLU A 58 15.18 7.59 -10.14
N GLY A 59 14.93 8.34 -9.06
CA GLY A 59 14.27 9.64 -9.13
C GLY A 59 12.76 9.57 -9.34
N SER A 60 12.19 8.39 -9.41
CA SER A 60 10.74 8.24 -9.57
C SER A 60 9.99 8.65 -8.30
N GLN A 61 8.74 9.10 -8.48
CA GLN A 61 7.90 9.56 -7.38
C GLN A 61 6.88 8.49 -7.03
N LEU A 62 6.77 8.19 -5.74
CA LEU A 62 5.73 7.31 -5.22
C LEU A 62 4.49 8.13 -4.90
N HIS A 63 3.33 7.63 -5.31
CA HIS A 63 2.03 8.21 -5.00
C HIS A 63 1.22 7.19 -4.21
N PHE A 64 0.73 7.59 -3.05
CA PHE A 64 0.03 6.69 -2.13
C PHE A 64 -1.45 7.02 -2.11
N LYS A 65 -2.28 6.01 -2.37
CA LYS A 65 -3.72 6.11 -2.23
C LYS A 65 -4.14 5.27 -1.02
N ARG A 66 -4.71 5.92 -0.02
CA ARG A 66 -5.20 5.22 1.15
C ARG A 66 -6.66 4.85 0.98
N LEU A 67 -7.00 3.61 1.32
CA LEU A 67 -8.35 3.11 1.29
C LEU A 67 -8.87 2.91 2.71
N ASN A 68 -10.12 3.27 2.95
CA ASN A 68 -10.76 3.02 4.23
C ASN A 68 -10.86 1.52 4.49
N ALA A 69 -10.79 1.14 5.76
CA ALA A 69 -10.98 -0.23 6.17
C ALA A 69 -12.48 -0.57 6.21
N ARG A 70 -12.81 -1.78 5.81
CA ARG A 70 -14.16 -2.32 5.94
C ARG A 70 -14.12 -3.50 6.89
N LEU A 71 -15.05 -3.49 7.85
CA LEU A 71 -15.10 -4.49 8.91
C LEU A 71 -16.53 -5.03 9.05
N ARG A 72 -16.62 -6.24 9.57
CA ARG A 72 -17.91 -6.84 9.93
C ARG A 72 -17.86 -7.29 11.36
N CYS A 73 -18.86 -6.89 12.14
CA CYS A 73 -19.03 -7.40 13.50
C CYS A 73 -19.55 -8.85 13.42
N LEU A 74 -18.85 -9.78 14.04
CA LEU A 74 -19.26 -11.18 14.05
C LEU A 74 -20.40 -11.46 15.04
N ASP A 75 -20.66 -10.53 15.95
CA ASP A 75 -21.73 -10.68 16.94
C ASP A 75 -23.08 -10.17 16.44
N CYS A 76 -23.10 -9.09 15.65
CA CYS A 76 -24.35 -8.51 15.16
C CYS A 76 -24.42 -8.35 13.63
N ASN A 77 -23.37 -8.75 12.90
CA ASN A 77 -23.27 -8.70 11.43
C ASN A 77 -23.32 -7.29 10.84
N THR A 78 -23.13 -6.25 11.64
CA THR A 78 -23.05 -4.89 11.12
C THR A 78 -21.73 -4.70 10.40
N GLU A 79 -21.77 -4.17 9.18
CA GLU A 79 -20.57 -3.74 8.46
C GLU A 79 -20.37 -2.25 8.66
N TYR A 80 -19.11 -1.84 8.80
CA TYR A 80 -18.78 -0.43 8.98
C TYR A 80 -17.40 -0.13 8.42
N GLU A 81 -17.13 1.15 8.19
CA GLU A 81 -15.87 1.61 7.64
C GLU A 81 -15.09 2.42 8.67
N LEU A 82 -13.77 2.35 8.58
CA LEU A 82 -12.86 3.14 9.42
C LEU A 82 -11.80 3.80 8.54
N GLU A 83 -11.45 5.04 8.87
CA GLU A 83 -10.42 5.80 8.16
C GLU A 83 -9.03 5.59 8.73
N SER A 84 -8.91 5.12 9.95
CA SER A 84 -7.62 4.99 10.61
C SER A 84 -7.62 3.82 11.58
N GLU A 85 -7.73 4.09 12.88
CA GLU A 85 -7.56 3.08 13.92
C GLU A 85 -8.73 2.10 14.01
N LEU A 86 -8.41 0.88 14.47
CA LEU A 86 -9.42 -0.13 14.74
C LEU A 86 -10.33 0.33 15.86
N GLN A 87 -11.64 0.27 15.64
CA GLN A 87 -12.67 0.69 16.60
C GLN A 87 -13.64 -0.45 16.83
N PRO A 88 -14.26 -0.53 18.01
CA PRO A 88 -15.31 -1.52 18.25
C PRO A 88 -16.53 -1.26 17.38
N CYS A 89 -17.40 -2.26 17.26
CA CYS A 89 -18.62 -2.12 16.47
C CYS A 89 -19.45 -0.92 16.97
N PRO A 90 -19.80 0.00 16.09
CA PRO A 90 -20.56 1.19 16.50
C PRO A 90 -21.97 0.88 16.96
N LYS A 91 -22.48 -0.31 16.64
CA LYS A 91 -23.85 -0.69 16.96
C LYS A 91 -23.92 -1.47 18.28
N CYS A 92 -23.02 -2.43 18.51
CA CYS A 92 -23.07 -3.27 19.71
C CYS A 92 -21.84 -3.18 20.61
N GLY A 93 -20.80 -2.47 20.19
CA GLY A 93 -19.59 -2.27 20.96
C GLY A 93 -18.65 -3.48 21.03
N SER A 94 -18.94 -4.54 20.28
CA SER A 94 -18.10 -5.74 20.28
C SER A 94 -16.78 -5.50 19.57
N MET A 95 -15.74 -6.20 20.03
CA MET A 95 -14.44 -6.26 19.35
C MET A 95 -14.26 -7.58 18.58
N ASN A 96 -15.30 -8.41 18.52
CA ASN A 96 -15.26 -9.63 17.73
C ASN A 96 -15.53 -9.30 16.27
N ILE A 97 -14.49 -8.88 15.57
CA ILE A 97 -14.59 -8.21 14.28
C ILE A 97 -13.76 -8.96 13.25
N LYS A 98 -14.31 -9.07 12.03
CA LYS A 98 -13.58 -9.57 10.87
C LYS A 98 -13.19 -8.39 9.98
N ILE A 99 -11.93 -8.30 9.62
CA ILE A 99 -11.44 -7.30 8.68
C ILE A 99 -11.73 -7.80 7.27
N LEU A 100 -12.58 -7.07 6.54
CA LEU A 100 -12.93 -7.41 5.15
C LEU A 100 -11.92 -6.82 4.17
N SER A 101 -11.46 -5.60 4.44
CA SER A 101 -10.43 -4.93 3.64
C SER A 101 -9.84 -3.79 4.45
N GLY A 102 -8.71 -3.24 4.00
CA GLY A 102 -8.06 -2.12 4.66
C GLY A 102 -6.67 -2.42 5.17
N ASP A 103 -6.16 -3.62 4.91
CA ASP A 103 -4.79 -4.01 5.26
C ASP A 103 -3.91 -4.21 4.03
N GLU A 104 -4.37 -3.74 2.87
CA GLU A 104 -3.67 -3.89 1.60
C GLU A 104 -2.41 -3.05 1.54
N PHE A 105 -1.44 -3.54 0.78
CA PHE A 105 -0.33 -2.74 0.28
C PHE A 105 0.08 -3.36 -1.06
N ARG A 106 -0.14 -2.60 -2.16
CA ARG A 106 0.17 -3.14 -3.48
C ARG A 106 0.53 -2.04 -4.46
N LEU A 107 1.30 -2.42 -5.47
CA LEU A 107 1.56 -1.56 -6.63
C LEU A 107 0.37 -1.67 -7.57
N GLU A 108 -0.27 -0.54 -7.87
CA GLU A 108 -1.42 -0.49 -8.76
C GLU A 108 -1.02 -0.23 -10.20
N SER A 109 -0.16 0.76 -10.43
CA SER A 109 0.29 1.12 -11.77
C SER A 109 1.61 1.88 -11.72
N ILE A 110 2.24 1.99 -12.89
CA ILE A 110 3.46 2.79 -13.06
C ILE A 110 3.31 3.66 -14.31
N GLU A 111 4.04 4.79 -14.33
CA GLU A 111 4.21 5.59 -15.52
C GLU A 111 5.64 5.45 -16.01
N ILE A 112 5.79 5.25 -17.30
CA ILE A 112 7.10 4.99 -17.93
C ILE A 112 7.35 5.95 -19.09
N GLN A 113 8.62 6.07 -19.41
CA GLN A 113 9.09 6.81 -20.61
C GLN A 113 9.82 5.88 -21.57
#